data_cefe3a87c7779206e17cd30fe023d05e
#
_entry.id   cefe3a87c7779206e17cd30fe023d05e
#
_cell.length_a   1.000
_cell.length_b   1.000
_cell.length_c   1.000
_cell.angle_alpha   90.00
_cell.angle_beta   90.00
_cell.angle_gamma   90.00
#
_symmetry.space_group_name_H-M   'P 1'
#
loop_
_entity.id
_entity.type
_entity.pdbx_description
1 polymer ?
#
loop_
_entity_poly.entity_id
_entity_poly.type
_entity_poly.pdbx_seq_one_letter_code
_entity_poly.pdbx_strand_id
1 'polypeptide(L)' 'MDAYEIRIVKKQAKASMIYACSLVSDHAAIRRAQSLVEDGDMVEVWRGLDCVYSRGRPPAARSA' A
#
# COMPACT_ATOMS: atom_id res chain seq x y z
N MET A 1 7.33 -15.79 -8.88
CA MET A 1 6.44 -14.90 -8.15
C MET A 1 7.15 -14.32 -6.95
N ASP A 2 6.86 -13.09 -6.67
CA ASP A 2 7.49 -12.42 -5.53
C ASP A 2 6.48 -12.16 -4.44
N ALA A 3 6.96 -12.09 -3.22
CA ALA A 3 6.13 -11.79 -2.08
C ALA A 3 6.02 -10.28 -1.94
N TYR A 4 4.79 -9.82 -1.77
CA TYR A 4 4.52 -8.40 -1.62
C TYR A 4 3.73 -8.16 -0.34
N GLU A 5 3.90 -6.96 0.19
CA GLU A 5 3.13 -6.52 1.33
C GLU A 5 2.43 -5.23 0.93
N ILE A 6 1.13 -5.22 1.01
CA ILE A 6 0.33 -4.04 0.70
C ILE A 6 -0.14 -3.46 2.03
N ARG A 7 0.29 -2.24 2.32
CA ARG A 7 -0.06 -1.56 3.56
C ARG A 7 -1.03 -0.44 3.26
N ILE A 8 -2.17 -0.45 3.92
CA ILE A 8 -3.22 0.53 3.69
C ILE A 8 -3.59 1.18 4.99
N VAL A 9 -3.63 2.51 5.00
CA VAL A 9 -4.12 3.26 6.14
C VAL A 9 -5.46 3.85 5.71
N LYS A 10 -6.54 3.36 6.34
CA LYS A 10 -7.88 3.79 5.98
C LYS A 10 -8.16 5.15 6.61
N LYS A 11 -8.53 6.09 5.79
CA LYS A 11 -8.78 7.43 6.27
C LYS A 11 -9.98 7.47 7.23
N GLN A 12 -11.05 6.83 6.84
CA GLN A 12 -12.28 6.89 7.62
C GLN A 12 -12.16 6.18 8.95
N ALA A 13 -11.63 4.99 8.92
CA ALA A 13 -11.57 4.17 10.11
C ALA A 13 -10.32 4.42 10.93
N LYS A 14 -9.37 5.14 10.40
CA LYS A 14 -8.08 5.38 11.06
C LYS A 14 -7.43 4.07 11.45
N ALA A 15 -7.57 3.08 10.60
CA ALA A 15 -7.03 1.76 10.87
C ALA A 15 -6.01 1.42 9.80
N SER A 16 -5.04 0.61 10.19
CA SER A 16 -4.03 0.12 9.26
C SER A 16 -4.30 -1.32 8.92
N MET A 17 -4.10 -1.68 7.66
CA MET A 17 -4.29 -3.05 7.21
C MET A 17 -3.08 -3.46 6.40
N ILE A 18 -2.66 -4.69 6.57
CA ILE A 18 -1.53 -5.24 5.84
C ILE A 18 -1.98 -6.52 5.17
N TYR A 19 -1.76 -6.57 3.86
CA TYR A 19 -2.08 -7.74 3.08
C TYR A 19 -0.78 -8.33 2.54
N ALA A 20 -0.54 -9.60 2.82
CA ALA A 20 0.60 -10.31 2.28
C ALA A 20 0.12 -11.16 1.13
N CYS A 21 0.79 -11.05 0.00
CA CYS A 21 0.40 -11.80 -1.18
C CYS A 21 1.59 -12.10 -2.07
N SER A 22 1.43 -13.08 -2.94
CA SER A 22 2.46 -13.42 -3.92
C SER A 22 1.89 -13.10 -5.29
N LEU A 23 2.61 -12.31 -6.07
CA LEU A 23 2.14 -11.87 -7.36
C LEU A 23 3.29 -11.94 -8.36
N VAL A 24 2.92 -11.91 -9.64
CA VAL A 24 3.90 -12.15 -10.70
C VAL A 24 4.80 -10.95 -10.96
N SER A 25 4.36 -9.76 -10.59
CA SER A 25 5.15 -8.56 -10.90
C SER A 25 4.73 -7.41 -9.99
N ASP A 26 5.57 -6.38 -9.97
CA ASP A 26 5.24 -5.15 -9.25
C ASP A 26 3.96 -4.56 -9.79
N HIS A 27 3.78 -4.59 -11.10
CA HIS A 27 2.59 -4.02 -11.72
C HIS A 27 1.33 -4.71 -11.22
N ALA A 28 1.37 -6.04 -11.10
CA ALA A 28 0.22 -6.79 -10.60
C ALA A 28 -0.06 -6.42 -9.14
N ALA A 29 0.99 -6.24 -8.36
CA ALA A 29 0.81 -5.86 -6.96
C ALA A 29 0.22 -4.45 -6.84
N ILE A 30 0.67 -3.54 -7.67
CA ILE A 30 0.15 -2.18 -7.66
C ILE A 30 -1.32 -2.17 -8.05
N ARG A 31 -1.69 -2.93 -9.06
CA ARG A 31 -3.09 -3.01 -9.46
C ARG A 31 -3.96 -3.60 -8.36
N ARG A 32 -3.45 -4.61 -7.66
CA ARG A 32 -4.18 -5.18 -6.55
C ARG A 32 -4.38 -4.12 -5.46
N ALA A 33 -3.33 -3.37 -5.16
CA ALA A 33 -3.42 -2.33 -4.15
C ALA A 33 -4.44 -1.27 -4.54
N GLN A 34 -4.45 -0.88 -5.80
CA GLN A 34 -5.40 0.12 -6.27
C GLN A 34 -6.84 -0.33 -6.15
N SER A 35 -7.08 -1.63 -6.23
CA SER A 35 -8.44 -2.15 -6.11
C SER A 35 -8.91 -2.24 -4.66
N LEU A 36 -7.99 -2.13 -3.71
CA LEU A 36 -8.32 -2.27 -2.30
C LEU A 36 -8.50 -0.94 -1.59
N VAL A 37 -8.02 0.15 -2.18
CA VAL A 37 -8.06 1.45 -1.50
C VAL A 37 -9.27 2.25 -1.95
N GLU A 38 -9.67 3.17 -1.09
CA GLU A 38 -10.73 4.12 -1.39
C GLU A 38 -10.15 5.51 -1.38
N ASP A 39 -10.92 6.48 -1.82
CA ASP A 39 -10.44 7.85 -1.87
C ASP A 39 -10.03 8.31 -0.48
N GLY A 40 -8.84 8.88 -0.41
CA GLY A 40 -8.33 9.39 0.85
C GLY A 40 -7.48 8.41 1.63
N ASP A 41 -7.52 7.15 1.26
CA ASP A 41 -6.67 6.15 1.93
C ASP A 41 -5.24 6.30 1.47
N MET A 42 -4.32 5.97 2.35
CA MET A 42 -2.91 5.88 2.00
C MET A 42 -2.57 4.42 1.72
N VAL A 43 -1.74 4.19 0.71
CA VAL A 43 -1.35 2.84 0.36
C VAL A 43 0.13 2.79 0.02
N GLU A 44 0.77 1.72 0.42
CA GLU A 44 2.15 1.41 0.04
C GLU A 44 2.23 -0.04 -0.36
N VAL A 45 3.02 -0.31 -1.39
CA VAL A 45 3.28 -1.69 -1.82
C VAL A 45 4.76 -1.93 -1.66
N TRP A 46 5.10 -2.96 -0.91
CA TRP A 46 6.48 -3.28 -0.59
C TRP A 46 6.84 -4.64 -1.16
N ARG A 47 8.03 -4.73 -1.75
CA ARG A 47 8.61 -6.00 -2.15
C ARG A 47 9.89 -6.14 -1.34
N GLY A 48 9.83 -6.91 -0.25
CA GLY A 48 10.94 -6.98 0.66
C GLY A 48 11.17 -5.62 1.30
N LEU A 49 12.33 -5.07 1.12
CA LEU A 49 12.69 -3.77 1.69
C LEU A 49 12.48 -2.61 0.73
N ASP A 50 11.94 -2.89 -0.44
CA ASP A 50 11.75 -1.86 -1.44
C ASP A 50 10.28 -1.47 -1.54
N CYS A 51 10.01 -0.18 -1.37
CA CYS A 51 8.67 0.33 -1.61
C CYS A 51 8.53 0.60 -3.10
N VAL A 52 7.73 -0.20 -3.76
CA VAL A 52 7.60 -0.13 -5.22
C VAL A 52 6.46 0.79 -5.65
N TYR A 53 5.62 1.20 -4.72
CA TYR A 53 4.51 2.10 -5.04
C TYR A 53 3.97 2.70 -3.76
N SER A 54 3.63 3.97 -3.81
CA SER A 54 2.93 4.59 -2.69
C SER A 54 2.00 5.67 -3.22
N ARG A 55 0.92 5.90 -2.50
CA ARG A 55 -0.07 6.88 -2.86
C ARG A 55 -0.69 7.43 -1.60
N GLY A 56 -0.94 8.72 -1.60
CA GLY A 56 -1.51 9.38 -0.45
C GLY A 56 -0.45 9.97 0.42
N ARG A 57 -0.87 10.70 1.42
CA ARG A 57 0.03 11.37 2.32
C ARG A 57 -0.17 10.86 3.70
N PRO A 58 0.89 10.58 4.42
CA PRO A 58 0.75 10.17 5.81
C PRO A 58 0.05 11.27 6.58
N PRO A 59 -0.81 10.91 7.47
CA PRO A 59 -1.52 11.93 8.24
C PRO A 59 -0.59 12.82 9.01
N ALA A 60 0.49 12.38 9.47
CA ALA A 60 1.30 13.17 10.27
C ALA A 60 2.41 13.69 9.53
N ALA A 61 2.23 14.06 8.54
CA ALA A 61 3.13 14.43 7.69
C ALA A 61 4.26 15.00 8.18
N ARG A 62 4.91 14.83 8.51
CA ARG A 62 5.82 15.18 8.84
C ARG A 62 6.45 15.84 8.31
N SER A 63 6.81 16.38 8.37
CA SER A 63 7.32 17.13 7.89
C SER A 63 8.34 17.21 7.74
N ALA A 64 8.69 17.04 7.73
CA ALA A 64 9.74 17.17 7.54
C ALA A 64 10.25 17.76 7.37
#